data_d007dc55bb0c04869f56546e1c02076c
#
_entry.id   d007dc55bb0c04869f56546e1c02076c
#
_cell.length_a   1.000
_cell.length_b   1.000
_cell.length_c   1.000
_cell.angle_alpha   90.00
_cell.angle_beta   90.00
_cell.angle_gamma   90.00
#
_symmetry.space_group_name_H-M   'P 1'
#
loop_
_entity.id
_entity.type
_entity.pdbx_description
1 polymer ?
#
loop_
_entity_poly.entity_id
_entity_poly.type
_entity_poly.pdbx_seq_one_letter_code
_entity_poly.pdbx_strand_id
1 'polypeptide(L)'
;MIFSSKYPEIKLSIKDGTHDTISACNINDVTDIMIGDQRKILSDIFNNVYLGDLYYSIKISSSSNLSTKNNITISELKGYSCIVIASREEMPKEIEFMKTTLEFNGEFLCAQTLTEAELMVSAGIGFLPVASKVKEKTDDGSITSLPFIKNEEILKSKLYAFYKKSFDESIYEKLTSIIKEVIK
;
A
#
# COMPACT_ATOMS: atom_id res chain seq x y z
N MET A 1 8.47 1.44 -21.62
CA MET A 1 8.81 2.14 -20.36
C MET A 1 9.03 3.62 -20.67
N ILE A 2 8.15 4.50 -20.20
CA ILE A 2 8.13 5.93 -20.64
C ILE A 2 9.38 6.68 -20.17
N PHE A 3 9.85 6.50 -18.93
CA PHE A 3 11.00 7.24 -18.40
C PHE A 3 12.31 6.86 -19.09
N SER A 4 12.63 5.57 -19.19
CA SER A 4 13.87 5.09 -19.81
C SER A 4 13.96 5.39 -21.30
N SER A 5 12.82 5.59 -21.97
CA SER A 5 12.82 6.02 -23.38
C SER A 5 13.09 7.52 -23.54
N LYS A 6 12.66 8.34 -22.56
CA LYS A 6 12.90 9.81 -22.55
C LYS A 6 14.29 10.17 -22.01
N TYR A 7 14.84 9.36 -21.11
CA TYR A 7 16.10 9.61 -20.39
C TYR A 7 16.96 8.33 -20.39
N PRO A 8 17.49 7.90 -21.55
CA PRO A 8 18.21 6.64 -21.67
C PRO A 8 19.54 6.61 -20.91
N GLU A 9 20.09 7.78 -20.59
CA GLU A 9 21.30 7.96 -19.79
C GLU A 9 21.09 7.68 -18.30
N ILE A 10 19.82 7.67 -17.80
CA ILE A 10 19.49 7.45 -16.40
C ILE A 10 19.12 5.98 -16.20
N LYS A 11 19.91 5.28 -15.37
CA LYS A 11 19.61 3.90 -14.98
C LYS A 11 18.70 3.90 -13.77
N LEU A 12 17.54 3.27 -13.90
CA LEU A 12 16.61 3.04 -12.80
C LEU A 12 16.84 1.65 -12.20
N SER A 13 17.00 1.59 -10.88
CA SER A 13 16.94 0.37 -10.09
C SER A 13 15.73 0.45 -9.15
N ILE A 14 14.84 -0.53 -9.26
CA ILE A 14 13.62 -0.59 -8.43
C ILE A 14 13.82 -1.66 -7.38
N LYS A 15 13.56 -1.31 -6.12
CA LYS A 15 13.55 -2.21 -4.98
C LYS A 15 12.19 -2.14 -4.31
N ASP A 16 11.68 -3.28 -3.94
CA ASP A 16 10.48 -3.41 -3.13
C ASP A 16 10.87 -3.69 -1.67
N GLY A 17 9.97 -3.36 -0.74
CA GLY A 17 10.21 -3.58 0.67
C GLY A 17 9.04 -3.11 1.53
N THR A 18 9.13 -3.40 2.83
CA THR A 18 8.19 -2.88 3.82
C THR A 18 8.37 -1.36 4.00
N HIS A 19 7.39 -0.71 4.59
CA HIS A 19 7.44 0.73 4.85
C HIS A 19 8.69 1.13 5.67
N ASP A 20 9.04 0.34 6.68
CA ASP A 20 10.20 0.62 7.55
C ASP A 20 11.52 0.41 6.81
N THR A 21 11.67 -0.67 6.03
CA THR A 21 12.89 -0.93 5.26
C THR A 21 13.12 0.12 4.17
N ILE A 22 12.09 0.52 3.45
CA ILE A 22 12.18 1.55 2.41
C ILE A 22 12.50 2.92 3.03
N SER A 23 11.85 3.27 4.14
CA SER A 23 12.12 4.52 4.86
C SER A 23 13.55 4.58 5.38
N ALA A 24 14.08 3.49 5.96
CA ALA A 24 15.45 3.41 6.42
C ALA A 24 16.46 3.53 5.26
N CYS A 25 16.19 2.91 4.12
CA CYS A 25 17.01 3.04 2.92
C CYS A 25 17.09 4.47 2.40
N ASN A 26 15.98 5.22 2.43
CA ASN A 26 15.96 6.61 2.00
C ASN A 26 16.72 7.54 2.97
N ILE A 27 16.55 7.33 4.29
CA ILE A 27 17.28 8.11 5.32
C ILE A 27 18.79 7.87 5.22
N ASN A 28 19.23 6.65 4.94
CA ASN A 28 20.64 6.24 4.90
C ASN A 28 21.28 6.36 3.49
N ASP A 29 20.66 7.06 2.55
CA ASP A 29 21.17 7.28 1.18
C ASP A 29 21.38 6.00 0.35
N VAL A 30 20.66 4.93 0.66
CA VAL A 30 20.68 3.67 -0.10
C VAL A 30 19.73 3.74 -1.30
N THR A 31 18.72 4.60 -1.22
CA THR A 31 17.77 4.89 -2.29
C THR A 31 17.62 6.38 -2.47
N ASP A 32 17.55 6.82 -3.73
CA ASP A 32 17.43 8.24 -4.08
C ASP A 32 16.00 8.75 -3.91
N ILE A 33 15.01 7.91 -4.18
CA ILE A 33 13.59 8.24 -4.08
C ILE A 33 12.81 7.07 -3.48
N MET A 34 11.93 7.37 -2.54
CA MET A 34 10.95 6.44 -1.98
C MET A 34 9.56 6.79 -2.50
N ILE A 35 8.77 5.77 -2.86
CA ILE A 35 7.35 5.93 -3.18
C ILE A 35 6.55 5.10 -2.19
N GLY A 36 5.61 5.73 -1.50
CA GLY A 36 4.81 5.05 -0.48
C GLY A 36 3.62 5.87 0.00
N ASP A 37 2.76 5.21 0.75
CA ASP A 37 1.63 5.86 1.41
C ASP A 37 2.09 6.73 2.59
N GLN A 38 1.33 7.79 2.84
CA GLN A 38 1.60 8.69 3.96
C GLN A 38 1.16 8.03 5.27
N ARG A 39 2.11 7.53 6.05
CA ARG A 39 1.86 6.96 7.40
C ARG A 39 2.24 7.88 8.55
N LYS A 40 3.05 8.92 8.27
CA LYS A 40 3.55 9.87 9.27
C LYS A 40 3.39 11.31 8.77
N ILE A 41 3.64 12.25 9.66
CA ILE A 41 3.74 13.68 9.31
C ILE A 41 4.87 13.85 8.29
N LEU A 42 4.61 14.65 7.26
CA LEU A 42 5.58 14.96 6.23
C LEU A 42 6.81 15.65 6.84
N SER A 43 7.99 15.20 6.45
CA SER A 43 9.26 15.71 6.98
C SER A 43 9.76 16.89 6.18
N ASP A 44 10.30 17.92 6.86
CA ASP A 44 10.87 19.09 6.23
C ASP A 44 12.24 18.84 5.56
N ILE A 45 12.89 17.72 5.85
CA ILE A 45 14.17 17.33 5.23
C ILE A 45 14.00 16.68 3.85
N PHE A 46 12.78 16.27 3.51
CA PHE A 46 12.44 15.67 2.23
C PHE A 46 11.56 16.59 1.39
N ASN A 47 11.74 16.53 0.09
CA ASN A 47 10.72 16.93 -0.86
C ASN A 47 9.61 15.86 -0.82
N ASN A 48 8.37 16.31 -0.56
CA ASN A 48 7.21 15.45 -0.41
C ASN A 48 6.26 15.71 -1.59
N VAL A 49 6.39 14.93 -2.66
CA VAL A 49 5.61 15.13 -3.87
C VAL A 49 4.38 14.25 -3.86
N TYR A 50 3.21 14.85 -3.72
CA TYR A 50 1.93 14.15 -3.82
C TYR A 50 1.74 13.55 -5.21
N LEU A 51 1.52 12.24 -5.28
CA LEU A 51 1.33 11.50 -6.53
C LEU A 51 -0.15 11.17 -6.81
N GLY A 52 -0.98 11.10 -5.78
CA GLY A 52 -2.41 10.83 -5.90
C GLY A 52 -2.97 10.07 -4.70
N ASP A 53 -4.27 9.76 -4.76
CA ASP A 53 -4.93 8.96 -3.72
C ASP A 53 -4.80 7.47 -4.00
N LEU A 54 -4.72 6.69 -2.93
CA LEU A 54 -4.93 5.25 -2.90
C LEU A 54 -6.25 4.97 -2.17
N TYR A 55 -6.94 3.93 -2.58
CA TYR A 55 -8.21 3.49 -2.02
C TYR A 55 -8.01 2.15 -1.33
N TYR A 56 -8.47 2.06 -0.08
CA TYR A 56 -8.43 0.80 0.64
C TYR A 56 -9.49 -0.16 0.13
N SER A 57 -9.07 -1.39 -0.07
CA SER A 57 -9.95 -2.52 -0.32
C SER A 57 -9.55 -3.68 0.59
N ILE A 58 -10.48 -4.59 0.78
CA ILE A 58 -10.30 -5.81 1.55
C ILE A 58 -10.30 -6.98 0.58
N LYS A 59 -9.19 -7.68 0.49
CA LYS A 59 -9.07 -8.96 -0.22
C LYS A 59 -9.59 -10.09 0.66
N ILE A 60 -10.54 -10.85 0.15
CA ILE A 60 -11.14 -12.02 0.79
C ILE A 60 -11.20 -13.19 -0.19
N SER A 61 -11.35 -14.40 0.30
CA SER A 61 -11.61 -15.57 -0.56
C SER A 61 -12.88 -15.39 -1.37
N SER A 62 -12.84 -15.68 -2.68
CA SER A 62 -14.04 -15.63 -3.54
C SER A 62 -15.11 -16.68 -3.11
N SER A 63 -14.73 -17.69 -2.34
CA SER A 63 -15.67 -18.64 -1.72
C SER A 63 -16.36 -18.11 -0.45
N SER A 64 -15.93 -16.96 0.07
CA SER A 64 -16.57 -16.33 1.24
C SER A 64 -17.94 -15.77 0.89
N ASN A 65 -18.91 -15.86 1.82
CA ASN A 65 -20.21 -15.22 1.66
C ASN A 65 -20.11 -13.69 1.48
N LEU A 66 -19.03 -13.09 1.98
CA LEU A 66 -18.78 -11.64 1.82
C LEU A 66 -18.42 -11.27 0.38
N SER A 67 -17.93 -12.20 -0.43
CA SER A 67 -17.53 -11.96 -1.83
C SER A 67 -18.68 -11.50 -2.72
N THR A 68 -19.93 -11.78 -2.35
CA THR A 68 -21.13 -11.34 -3.08
C THR A 68 -21.42 -9.85 -2.93
N LYS A 69 -20.82 -9.18 -1.95
CA LYS A 69 -21.01 -7.76 -1.69
C LYS A 69 -20.29 -6.88 -2.70
N ASN A 70 -20.69 -5.62 -2.80
CA ASN A 70 -20.04 -4.61 -3.65
C ASN A 70 -18.99 -3.78 -2.88
N ASN A 71 -19.10 -3.72 -1.57
CA ASN A 71 -18.18 -3.06 -0.65
C ASN A 71 -18.29 -3.73 0.71
N ILE A 72 -17.40 -3.35 1.64
CA ILE A 72 -17.32 -3.94 2.96
C ILE A 72 -16.97 -2.90 4.02
N THR A 73 -17.53 -3.08 5.21
CA THR A 73 -17.28 -2.26 6.40
C THR A 73 -16.56 -3.08 7.47
N ILE A 74 -15.99 -2.39 8.47
CA ILE A 74 -15.28 -3.08 9.56
C ILE A 74 -16.19 -3.99 10.39
N SER A 75 -17.46 -3.67 10.53
CA SER A 75 -18.42 -4.48 11.31
C SER A 75 -18.69 -5.84 10.68
N GLU A 76 -18.55 -5.96 9.36
CA GLU A 76 -18.75 -7.19 8.60
C GLU A 76 -17.53 -8.13 8.67
N LEU A 77 -16.38 -7.62 9.09
CA LEU A 77 -15.13 -8.38 9.27
C LEU A 77 -15.00 -9.00 10.68
N LYS A 78 -16.02 -8.85 11.54
CA LYS A 78 -16.02 -9.48 12.84
C LYS A 78 -15.96 -11.00 12.70
N GLY A 79 -15.03 -11.63 13.46
CA GLY A 79 -14.80 -13.07 13.42
C GLY A 79 -13.83 -13.56 12.33
N TYR A 80 -13.32 -12.64 11.50
CA TYR A 80 -12.25 -12.92 10.56
C TYR A 80 -10.92 -12.41 11.12
N SER A 81 -9.80 -13.08 10.79
CA SER A 81 -8.45 -12.61 11.12
C SER A 81 -7.93 -11.65 10.08
N CYS A 82 -7.29 -10.57 10.50
CA CYS A 82 -6.63 -9.60 9.62
C CYS A 82 -5.21 -10.06 9.31
N ILE A 83 -4.88 -10.25 8.04
CA ILE A 83 -3.53 -10.59 7.59
C ILE A 83 -2.76 -9.29 7.39
N VAL A 84 -1.57 -9.19 7.99
CA VAL A 84 -0.63 -8.09 7.78
C VAL A 84 0.65 -8.61 7.13
N ILE A 85 1.23 -7.82 6.22
CA ILE A 85 2.50 -8.17 5.57
C ILE A 85 3.61 -7.44 6.31
N ALA A 86 4.42 -8.18 7.05
CA ALA A 86 5.50 -7.62 7.85
C ALA A 86 6.56 -8.68 8.19
N SER A 87 7.79 -8.26 8.45
CA SER A 87 8.74 -9.10 9.18
C SER A 87 8.28 -9.29 10.62
N ARG A 88 8.84 -10.28 11.31
CA ARG A 88 8.52 -10.53 12.72
C ARG A 88 8.76 -9.30 13.61
N GLU A 89 9.77 -8.51 13.28
CA GLU A 89 10.16 -7.31 14.03
C GLU A 89 9.23 -6.13 13.75
N GLU A 90 8.70 -6.02 12.53
CA GLU A 90 7.81 -4.95 12.10
C GLU A 90 6.34 -5.21 12.44
N MET A 91 5.96 -6.47 12.66
CA MET A 91 4.58 -6.90 12.92
C MET A 91 3.85 -6.05 13.98
N PRO A 92 4.44 -5.69 15.14
CA PRO A 92 3.73 -4.86 16.13
C PRO A 92 3.34 -3.48 15.59
N LYS A 93 4.19 -2.87 14.77
CA LYS A 93 3.93 -1.55 14.17
C LYS A 93 2.84 -1.62 13.10
N GLU A 94 2.88 -2.68 12.26
CA GLU A 94 1.85 -2.91 11.24
C GLU A 94 0.48 -3.19 11.87
N ILE A 95 0.42 -3.97 12.94
CA ILE A 95 -0.81 -4.21 13.70
C ILE A 95 -1.35 -2.89 14.26
N GLU A 96 -0.51 -2.06 14.86
CA GLU A 96 -0.93 -0.77 15.41
C GLU A 96 -1.44 0.17 14.31
N PHE A 97 -0.76 0.19 13.16
CA PHE A 97 -1.20 0.93 12.00
C PHE A 97 -2.57 0.46 11.49
N MET A 98 -2.80 -0.85 11.40
CA MET A 98 -4.08 -1.41 10.95
C MET A 98 -5.19 -1.18 11.97
N LYS A 99 -4.91 -1.28 13.28
CA LYS A 99 -5.87 -0.91 14.33
C LYS A 99 -6.32 0.54 14.20
N THR A 100 -5.38 1.45 14.00
CA THR A 100 -5.68 2.88 13.86
C THR A 100 -6.41 3.18 12.55
N THR A 101 -5.95 2.60 11.43
CA THR A 101 -6.46 2.90 10.09
C THR A 101 -7.84 2.30 9.85
N LEU A 102 -8.01 1.01 10.17
CA LEU A 102 -9.24 0.26 9.94
C LEU A 102 -10.18 0.24 11.14
N GLU A 103 -9.68 0.58 12.34
CA GLU A 103 -10.39 0.40 13.62
C GLU A 103 -10.70 -1.09 13.92
N PHE A 104 -9.86 -1.98 13.39
CA PHE A 104 -10.01 -3.42 13.59
C PHE A 104 -9.29 -3.87 14.87
N ASN A 105 -10.03 -4.52 15.78
CA ASN A 105 -9.54 -5.00 17.06
C ASN A 105 -9.65 -6.53 17.23
N GLY A 106 -9.71 -7.28 16.11
CA GLY A 106 -9.75 -8.73 16.11
C GLY A 106 -8.34 -9.36 16.11
N GLU A 107 -8.29 -10.59 15.68
CA GLU A 107 -7.05 -11.35 15.55
C GLU A 107 -6.22 -10.86 14.35
N PHE A 108 -4.89 -10.85 14.51
CA PHE A 108 -3.95 -10.54 13.44
C PHE A 108 -3.06 -11.75 13.13
N LEU A 109 -2.86 -11.99 11.83
CA LEU A 109 -1.95 -12.99 11.30
C LEU A 109 -0.87 -12.30 10.49
N CYS A 110 0.35 -12.83 10.51
CA CYS A 110 1.47 -12.27 9.79
C CYS A 110 1.82 -13.12 8.56
N ALA A 111 1.99 -12.45 7.43
CA ALA A 111 2.62 -12.99 6.23
C ALA A 111 3.92 -12.21 5.96
N GLN A 112 4.94 -12.85 5.42
CA GLN A 112 6.21 -12.18 5.11
C GLN A 112 6.19 -11.54 3.71
N THR A 113 5.35 -12.03 2.82
CA THR A 113 5.23 -11.56 1.43
C THR A 113 3.78 -11.40 1.01
N LEU A 114 3.57 -10.60 -0.03
CA LEU A 114 2.23 -10.46 -0.64
C LEU A 114 1.70 -11.81 -1.14
N THR A 115 2.55 -12.62 -1.77
CA THR A 115 2.16 -13.95 -2.27
C THR A 115 1.69 -14.87 -1.15
N GLU A 116 2.39 -14.89 -0.01
CA GLU A 116 1.98 -15.65 1.17
C GLU A 116 0.63 -15.15 1.70
N ALA A 117 0.46 -13.83 1.84
CA ALA A 117 -0.79 -13.24 2.28
C ALA A 117 -1.96 -13.60 1.35
N GLU A 118 -1.76 -13.55 0.03
CA GLU A 118 -2.78 -13.91 -0.96
C GLU A 118 -3.13 -15.40 -0.93
N LEU A 119 -2.16 -16.28 -0.70
CA LEU A 119 -2.43 -17.71 -0.46
C LEU A 119 -3.27 -17.93 0.79
N MET A 120 -2.98 -17.23 1.88
CA MET A 120 -3.79 -17.28 3.11
C MET A 120 -5.22 -16.78 2.86
N VAL A 121 -5.38 -15.69 2.10
CA VAL A 121 -6.71 -15.17 1.72
C VAL A 121 -7.47 -16.18 0.88
N SER A 122 -6.87 -16.72 -0.18
CA SER A 122 -7.52 -17.69 -1.08
C SER A 122 -7.94 -18.98 -0.34
N ALA A 123 -7.16 -19.38 0.67
CA ALA A 123 -7.49 -20.50 1.56
C ALA A 123 -8.57 -20.16 2.61
N GLY A 124 -9.07 -18.93 2.66
CA GLY A 124 -10.10 -18.52 3.61
C GLY A 124 -9.62 -18.34 5.05
N ILE A 125 -8.30 -18.22 5.27
CA ILE A 125 -7.70 -18.09 6.62
C ILE A 125 -8.00 -16.71 7.23
N GLY A 126 -8.13 -15.67 6.40
CA GLY A 126 -8.39 -14.32 6.84
C GLY A 126 -8.64 -13.35 5.70
N PHE A 127 -8.62 -12.07 5.99
CA PHE A 127 -8.71 -11.00 5.00
C PHE A 127 -7.42 -10.16 4.97
N LEU A 128 -7.10 -9.61 3.81
CA LEU A 128 -5.92 -8.76 3.61
C LEU A 128 -6.36 -7.34 3.20
N PRO A 129 -6.11 -6.32 4.02
CA PRO A 129 -6.27 -4.92 3.62
C PRO A 129 -5.18 -4.53 2.63
N VAL A 130 -5.57 -3.89 1.53
CA VAL A 130 -4.64 -3.35 0.54
C VAL A 130 -5.07 -1.94 0.13
N ALA A 131 -4.09 -1.10 -0.19
CA ALA A 131 -4.34 0.23 -0.75
C ALA A 131 -3.84 0.27 -2.19
N SER A 132 -4.70 0.67 -3.14
CA SER A 132 -4.39 0.69 -4.56
C SER A 132 -5.11 1.84 -5.27
N LYS A 133 -4.88 2.00 -6.57
CA LYS A 133 -5.62 2.96 -7.41
C LYS A 133 -7.02 2.48 -7.79
N VAL A 134 -7.33 1.20 -7.59
CA VAL A 134 -8.61 0.60 -7.95
C VAL A 134 -9.65 0.93 -6.88
N LYS A 135 -10.78 1.47 -7.31
CA LYS A 135 -11.91 1.86 -6.45
C LYS A 135 -13.04 0.83 -6.47
N GLU A 136 -13.10 0.07 -7.55
CA GLU A 136 -14.19 -0.87 -7.79
C GLU A 136 -13.85 -2.25 -7.23
N LYS A 137 -14.89 -3.05 -7.04
CA LYS A 137 -14.76 -4.46 -6.76
C LYS A 137 -14.04 -5.16 -7.90
N THR A 138 -13.08 -6.05 -7.57
CA THR A 138 -12.45 -6.96 -8.52
C THR A 138 -12.52 -8.39 -8.01
N ASP A 139 -12.52 -9.34 -8.93
CA ASP A 139 -12.52 -10.78 -8.63
C ASP A 139 -11.66 -11.50 -9.68
N ASP A 140 -10.69 -12.30 -9.23
CA ASP A 140 -9.83 -13.11 -10.09
C ASP A 140 -10.21 -14.61 -10.09
N GLY A 141 -11.34 -14.94 -9.44
CA GLY A 141 -11.83 -16.31 -9.27
C GLY A 141 -11.37 -17.02 -8.00
N SER A 142 -10.30 -16.55 -7.37
CA SER A 142 -9.81 -17.06 -6.07
C SER A 142 -9.90 -16.02 -4.96
N ILE A 143 -9.68 -14.76 -5.30
CA ILE A 143 -9.69 -13.62 -4.40
C ILE A 143 -10.62 -12.54 -4.94
N THR A 144 -11.56 -12.12 -4.10
CA THR A 144 -12.40 -10.94 -4.33
C THR A 144 -11.84 -9.77 -3.53
N SER A 145 -11.66 -8.63 -4.19
CA SER A 145 -11.25 -7.36 -3.56
C SER A 145 -12.46 -6.42 -3.48
N LEU A 146 -12.84 -6.04 -2.28
CA LEU A 146 -14.02 -5.20 -2.01
C LEU A 146 -13.57 -3.83 -1.50
N PRO A 147 -14.07 -2.70 -2.07
CA PRO A 147 -13.84 -1.38 -1.52
C PRO A 147 -14.19 -1.32 -0.03
N PHE A 148 -13.26 -0.80 0.79
CA PHE A 148 -13.48 -0.68 2.23
C PHE A 148 -14.13 0.66 2.56
N ILE A 149 -15.31 0.60 3.18
CA ILE A 149 -16.10 1.78 3.54
C ILE A 149 -15.90 2.13 5.01
N LYS A 150 -15.53 3.38 5.24
CA LYS A 150 -15.44 4.00 6.56
C LYS A 150 -16.13 5.36 6.51
N ASN A 151 -17.05 5.62 7.44
CA ASN A 151 -17.84 6.88 7.46
C ASN A 151 -18.54 7.17 6.12
N GLU A 152 -19.18 6.16 5.53
CA GLU A 152 -19.95 6.24 4.27
C GLU A 152 -19.11 6.49 3.01
N GLU A 153 -17.80 6.60 3.12
CA GLU A 153 -16.89 6.79 1.98
C GLU A 153 -15.84 5.68 1.90
N ILE A 154 -15.28 5.46 0.71
CA ILE A 154 -14.12 4.57 0.55
C ILE A 154 -12.95 5.18 1.32
N LEU A 155 -12.37 4.41 2.25
CA LEU A 155 -11.17 4.83 2.98
C LEU A 155 -10.03 5.11 2.01
N LYS A 156 -9.35 6.24 2.21
CA LYS A 156 -8.25 6.70 1.34
C LYS A 156 -6.96 6.88 2.13
N SER A 157 -5.85 6.69 1.47
CA SER A 157 -4.54 7.20 1.86
C SER A 157 -3.94 8.01 0.72
N LYS A 158 -2.89 8.79 1.02
CA LYS A 158 -2.20 9.60 0.01
C LYS A 158 -0.88 8.93 -0.37
N LEU A 159 -0.63 8.81 -1.66
CA LEU A 159 0.63 8.33 -2.21
C LEU A 159 1.57 9.50 -2.43
N TYR A 160 2.78 9.37 -1.93
CA TYR A 160 3.84 10.38 -2.10
C TYR A 160 5.11 9.77 -2.67
N ALA A 161 5.89 10.60 -3.36
CA ALA A 161 7.30 10.39 -3.57
C ALA A 161 8.09 11.26 -2.58
N PHE A 162 9.12 10.68 -1.97
CA PHE A 162 9.99 11.32 -0.99
C PHE A 162 11.43 11.23 -1.48
N TYR A 163 12.12 12.38 -1.57
CA TYR A 163 13.55 12.45 -1.86
C TYR A 163 14.19 13.63 -1.11
N LYS A 164 15.48 13.52 -0.78
CA LYS A 164 16.18 14.55 -0.01
C LYS A 164 16.30 15.83 -0.79
N LYS A 165 16.14 16.98 -0.13
CA LYS A 165 16.29 18.33 -0.71
C LYS A 165 17.70 18.63 -1.21
N SER A 166 18.70 17.83 -0.82
CA SER A 166 20.10 18.02 -1.22
C SER A 166 20.44 17.46 -2.60
N PHE A 167 19.52 16.76 -3.26
CA PHE A 167 19.73 16.19 -4.59
C PHE A 167 19.34 17.18 -5.70
N ASP A 168 19.87 16.96 -6.92
CA ASP A 168 19.44 17.68 -8.11
C ASP A 168 17.94 17.44 -8.35
N GLU A 169 17.13 18.45 -8.03
CA GLU A 169 15.68 18.38 -8.07
C GLU A 169 15.13 18.13 -9.47
N SER A 170 15.86 18.51 -10.52
CA SER A 170 15.38 18.45 -11.90
C SER A 170 15.07 17.02 -12.38
N ILE A 171 15.86 16.03 -11.97
CA ILE A 171 15.68 14.61 -12.34
C ILE A 171 14.48 14.04 -11.59
N TYR A 172 14.34 14.33 -10.31
CA TYR A 172 13.25 13.82 -9.46
C TYR A 172 11.91 14.44 -9.85
N GLU A 173 11.88 15.72 -10.22
CA GLU A 173 10.67 16.35 -10.76
C GLU A 173 10.21 15.70 -12.08
N LYS A 174 11.13 15.40 -12.99
CA LYS A 174 10.83 14.69 -14.23
C LYS A 174 10.29 13.29 -13.96
N LEU A 175 10.94 12.54 -13.05
CA LEU A 175 10.51 11.20 -12.69
C LEU A 175 9.12 11.20 -12.02
N THR A 176 8.91 12.08 -11.04
CA THR A 176 7.62 12.17 -10.33
C THR A 176 6.49 12.66 -11.26
N SER A 177 6.78 13.54 -12.21
CA SER A 177 5.82 13.97 -13.23
C SER A 177 5.36 12.78 -14.10
N ILE A 178 6.30 11.96 -14.58
CA ILE A 178 5.98 10.77 -15.38
C ILE A 178 5.21 9.74 -14.54
N ILE A 179 5.61 9.53 -13.28
CA ILE A 179 4.88 8.63 -12.38
C ILE A 179 3.44 9.12 -12.20
N LYS A 180 3.20 10.41 -12.00
CA LYS A 180 1.85 10.99 -11.91
C LYS A 180 1.00 10.74 -13.17
N GLU A 181 1.60 10.77 -14.34
CA GLU A 181 0.90 10.49 -15.60
C GLU A 181 0.51 9.00 -15.72
N VAL A 182 1.38 8.10 -15.27
CA VAL A 182 1.17 6.64 -15.38
C VAL A 182 0.16 6.12 -14.37
N ILE A 183 0.10 6.74 -13.18
CA ILE A 183 -0.77 6.28 -12.09
C ILE A 183 -2.13 7.00 -12.02
N LYS A 184 -2.43 7.88 -12.99
CA LYS A 184 -3.78 8.44 -13.18
C LYS A 184 -4.75 7.38 -13.67
#